data_7a416224be35b66d8367587077d1653b
#
_entry.id   7a416224be35b66d8367587077d1653b
#
_cell.length_a   1.000
_cell.length_b   1.000
_cell.length_c   1.000
_cell.angle_alpha   90.00
_cell.angle_beta   90.00
_cell.angle_gamma   90.00
#
_symmetry.space_group_name_H-M   'P 1'
#
loop_
_entity.id
_entity.type
_entity.pdbx_description
1 polymer ?
#
loop_
_entity_poly.entity_id
_entity_poly.type
_entity_poly.pdbx_seq_one_letter_code
_entity_poly.pdbx_strand_id
1 'polypeptide(L)'
;MTPEEEVAWLRAENTALREQLAAALARIAELEQQPRDPPPFVKPNRPKSTEPKRPRKKRAAQHNRGRRCELPTRTQSHVLERCPECNYRLQGQSVDYRRQVIELPAPAPLEIIEHQIIKRFCPHCRRWRSPQLDLSEQVLGQGRIGVRIASLIAFLSQTLRLPVRRIQAYLLSLHQLHLSSGEIVELRHQMRRTLQPSLESLKQQARASPILHGDETCWRENGTSGYIWAFSTPGEDAVRYYEYDGSRSQQVVHRILGGQFAGHLVSDFYGSYNVYAGKHQRCWVHLLRDLHNLKEQHPQDTTTVEWAQAVRALYDEAQVWLRAQMQPAQATREEQYVGLVARAHALGVQQAGYFRSRAAAAARSIRTRILAGIP
;
A
#
# COMPACT_ATOMS: atom_id res chain seq x y z
N MET A 1 31.70 44.47 -37.37
CA MET A 1 31.76 45.01 -35.99
C MET A 1 33.24 45.26 -35.72
N THR A 2 33.62 46.46 -35.41
CA THR A 2 34.98 46.78 -35.02
C THR A 2 35.27 46.25 -33.62
N PRO A 3 36.55 46.03 -33.24
CA PRO A 3 36.87 45.56 -31.89
C PRO A 3 36.34 46.47 -30.77
N GLU A 4 36.20 47.76 -31.04
CA GLU A 4 35.61 48.71 -30.09
C GLU A 4 34.09 48.56 -29.94
N GLU A 5 33.39 48.30 -31.04
CA GLU A 5 31.97 47.99 -31.03
C GLU A 5 31.68 46.66 -30.30
N GLU A 6 32.49 45.66 -30.47
CA GLU A 6 32.43 44.37 -29.78
C GLU A 6 32.59 44.53 -28.26
N VAL A 7 33.59 45.30 -27.84
CA VAL A 7 33.82 45.59 -26.41
C VAL A 7 32.66 46.38 -25.82
N ALA A 8 32.08 47.33 -26.54
CA ALA A 8 30.94 48.08 -26.09
C ALA A 8 29.68 47.19 -25.95
N TRP A 9 29.46 46.28 -26.90
CA TRP A 9 28.38 45.31 -26.88
C TRP A 9 28.53 44.31 -25.70
N LEU A 10 29.71 43.73 -25.49
CA LEU A 10 30.01 42.85 -24.39
C LEU A 10 29.85 43.50 -23.01
N ARG A 11 30.20 44.81 -22.91
CA ARG A 11 29.96 45.57 -21.68
C ARG A 11 28.46 45.75 -21.39
N ALA A 12 27.69 46.07 -22.40
CA ALA A 12 26.24 46.23 -22.27
C ALA A 12 25.56 44.91 -21.89
N GLU A 13 25.97 43.80 -22.53
CA GLU A 13 25.45 42.46 -22.20
C GLU A 13 25.85 42.03 -20.77
N ASN A 14 27.11 42.32 -20.35
CA ASN A 14 27.55 42.00 -18.98
C ASN A 14 26.77 42.79 -17.93
N THR A 15 26.42 44.06 -18.25
CA THR A 15 25.56 44.86 -17.36
C THR A 15 24.17 44.27 -17.25
N ALA A 16 23.55 43.92 -18.37
CA ALA A 16 22.22 43.30 -18.39
C ALA A 16 22.19 41.92 -17.64
N LEU A 17 23.24 41.11 -17.81
CA LEU A 17 23.35 39.83 -17.07
C LEU A 17 23.53 40.03 -15.56
N ARG A 18 24.26 41.09 -15.15
CA ARG A 18 24.40 41.44 -13.72
C ARG A 18 23.08 41.88 -13.11
N GLU A 19 22.29 42.65 -13.83
CA GLU A 19 20.95 43.06 -13.39
C GLU A 19 20.01 41.89 -13.27
N GLN A 20 20.00 40.97 -14.24
CA GLN A 20 19.23 39.74 -14.19
C GLN A 20 19.65 38.84 -13.01
N LEU A 21 20.95 38.70 -12.77
CA LEU A 21 21.48 37.95 -11.63
C LEU A 21 21.04 38.58 -10.31
N ALA A 22 21.14 39.91 -10.18
CA ALA A 22 20.67 40.61 -8.97
C ALA A 22 19.15 40.41 -8.72
N ALA A 23 18.36 40.50 -9.76
CA ALA A 23 16.92 40.25 -9.67
C ALA A 23 16.60 38.81 -9.27
N ALA A 24 17.33 37.82 -9.83
CA ALA A 24 17.19 36.41 -9.48
C ALA A 24 17.58 36.14 -8.03
N LEU A 25 18.69 36.71 -7.55
CA LEU A 25 19.12 36.58 -6.16
C LEU A 25 18.13 37.24 -5.19
N ALA A 26 17.57 38.39 -5.52
CA ALA A 26 16.52 39.03 -4.73
C ALA A 26 15.28 38.15 -4.63
N ARG A 27 14.90 37.51 -5.73
CA ARG A 27 13.74 36.58 -5.75
C ARG A 27 14.01 35.32 -4.94
N ILE A 28 15.21 34.78 -4.97
CA ILE A 28 15.61 33.65 -4.13
C ILE A 28 15.52 34.04 -2.64
N ALA A 29 16.07 35.19 -2.28
CA ALA A 29 16.01 35.68 -0.89
C ALA A 29 14.56 35.88 -0.41
N GLU A 30 13.68 36.39 -1.27
CA GLU A 30 12.25 36.52 -0.97
C GLU A 30 11.59 35.15 -0.75
N LEU A 31 11.88 34.16 -1.60
CA LEU A 31 11.35 32.80 -1.50
C LEU A 31 11.90 32.05 -0.27
N GLU A 32 13.13 32.33 0.14
CA GLU A 32 13.73 31.74 1.34
C GLU A 32 13.13 32.31 2.65
N GLN A 33 12.67 33.56 2.62
CA GLN A 33 12.00 34.18 3.76
C GLN A 33 10.54 33.78 3.90
N GLN A 34 9.92 33.21 2.87
CA GLN A 34 8.54 32.69 2.97
C GLN A 34 8.52 31.45 3.88
N PRO A 35 7.66 31.43 4.93
CA PRO A 35 7.46 30.25 5.73
C PRO A 35 7.05 29.09 4.80
N ARG A 36 7.88 28.05 4.72
CA ARG A 36 7.52 26.83 3.98
C ARG A 36 6.45 26.12 4.79
N ASP A 37 5.25 26.08 4.30
CA ASP A 37 4.23 25.20 4.86
C ASP A 37 4.78 23.77 4.88
N PRO A 38 4.68 23.07 6.01
CA PRO A 38 5.13 21.70 6.10
C PRO A 38 4.38 20.87 5.04
N PRO A 39 5.03 19.84 4.46
CA PRO A 39 4.39 18.97 3.49
C PRO A 39 3.04 18.46 4.00
N PRO A 40 2.02 18.26 3.16
CA PRO A 40 0.66 17.91 3.58
C PRO A 40 0.53 16.65 4.46
N PHE A 41 1.57 15.80 4.45
CA PHE A 41 1.64 14.61 5.32
C PHE A 41 2.27 14.87 6.69
N VAL A 42 2.89 16.04 6.90
CA VAL A 42 3.43 16.45 8.20
C VAL A 42 2.32 17.17 8.96
N LYS A 43 1.73 16.50 9.93
CA LYS A 43 0.78 17.16 10.84
C LYS A 43 1.52 18.24 11.61
N PRO A 44 1.07 19.50 11.54
CA PRO A 44 1.70 20.58 12.31
C PRO A 44 1.70 20.22 13.78
N ASN A 45 2.82 20.51 14.46
CA ASN A 45 2.96 20.30 15.90
C ASN A 45 2.02 21.29 16.62
N ARG A 46 0.75 20.92 16.78
CA ARG A 46 -0.22 21.74 17.49
C ARG A 46 0.25 21.84 18.94
N PRO A 47 0.38 23.04 19.53
CA PRO A 47 0.63 23.18 20.95
C PRO A 47 -0.43 22.39 21.69
N LYS A 48 0.01 21.62 22.69
CA LYS A 48 -0.94 20.87 23.53
C LYS A 48 -1.93 21.87 24.10
N SER A 49 -3.21 21.68 23.84
CA SER A 49 -4.27 22.49 24.44
C SER A 49 -4.05 22.55 25.95
N THR A 50 -3.96 23.76 26.49
CA THR A 50 -3.89 24.03 27.93
C THR A 50 -5.24 23.83 28.61
N GLU A 51 -6.30 23.57 27.85
CA GLU A 51 -7.61 23.26 28.42
C GLU A 51 -7.56 21.94 29.20
N PRO A 52 -8.15 21.88 30.40
CA PRO A 52 -8.25 20.65 31.16
C PRO A 52 -9.00 19.60 30.34
N LYS A 53 -8.34 18.49 30.06
CA LYS A 53 -8.95 17.39 29.34
C LYS A 53 -10.21 16.96 30.07
N ARG A 54 -11.37 16.99 29.40
CA ARG A 54 -12.61 16.42 29.92
C ARG A 54 -12.33 15.02 30.45
N PRO A 55 -12.80 14.69 31.68
CA PRO A 55 -12.58 13.37 32.25
C PRO A 55 -13.09 12.31 31.25
N ARG A 56 -12.25 11.30 30.94
CA ARG A 56 -12.65 10.21 30.07
C ARG A 56 -13.88 9.53 30.68
N LYS A 57 -14.97 9.44 29.93
CA LYS A 57 -16.12 8.64 30.33
C LYS A 57 -15.66 7.23 30.70
N LYS A 58 -15.94 6.78 31.93
CA LYS A 58 -15.69 5.38 32.30
C LYS A 58 -16.45 4.48 31.34
N ARG A 59 -15.76 3.47 30.81
CA ARG A 59 -16.42 2.46 29.97
C ARG A 59 -17.54 1.80 30.78
N ALA A 60 -18.71 1.59 30.17
CA ALA A 60 -19.76 0.82 30.80
C ALA A 60 -19.27 -0.59 31.13
N ALA A 61 -19.73 -1.17 32.25
CA ALA A 61 -19.29 -2.50 32.72
C ALA A 61 -19.41 -3.59 31.67
N GLN A 62 -20.41 -3.51 30.80
CA GLN A 62 -20.62 -4.44 29.66
C GLN A 62 -19.48 -4.44 28.63
N HIS A 63 -18.64 -3.40 28.60
CA HIS A 63 -17.45 -3.33 27.71
C HIS A 63 -16.15 -3.71 28.41
N ASN A 64 -16.21 -4.02 29.71
CA ASN A 64 -15.08 -4.55 30.46
C ASN A 64 -14.99 -6.06 30.23
N ARG A 65 -14.44 -6.46 29.09
CA ARG A 65 -14.04 -7.86 28.90
C ARG A 65 -12.90 -8.15 29.86
N GLY A 66 -13.07 -9.13 30.75
CA GLY A 66 -11.99 -9.68 31.55
C GLY A 66 -10.80 -10.08 30.67
N ARG A 67 -9.62 -10.20 31.26
CA ARG A 67 -8.45 -10.72 30.52
C ARG A 67 -8.80 -12.13 30.00
N ARG A 68 -8.55 -12.35 28.70
CA ARG A 68 -8.72 -13.69 28.11
C ARG A 68 -7.76 -14.66 28.80
N CYS A 69 -8.29 -15.78 29.26
CA CYS A 69 -7.48 -16.88 29.75
C CYS A 69 -7.15 -17.79 28.56
N GLU A 70 -5.87 -18.10 28.41
CA GLU A 70 -5.40 -19.04 27.40
C GLU A 70 -5.36 -20.49 27.95
N LEU A 71 -5.39 -21.49 27.08
CA LEU A 71 -5.18 -22.87 27.47
C LEU A 71 -3.74 -23.03 27.98
N PRO A 72 -3.55 -23.46 29.26
CA PRO A 72 -2.20 -23.60 29.80
C PRO A 72 -1.47 -24.76 29.14
N THR A 73 -0.22 -24.52 28.71
CA THR A 73 0.68 -25.58 28.20
C THR A 73 1.30 -26.38 29.33
N ARG A 74 1.38 -25.81 30.54
CA ARG A 74 1.87 -26.45 31.75
C ARG A 74 1.13 -25.88 32.96
N THR A 75 0.75 -26.73 33.90
CA THR A 75 0.19 -26.34 35.18
C THR A 75 1.17 -26.65 36.31
N GLN A 76 1.39 -25.68 37.17
CA GLN A 76 2.22 -25.84 38.37
C GLN A 76 1.36 -25.56 39.59
N SER A 77 1.25 -26.52 40.48
CA SER A 77 0.50 -26.41 41.72
C SER A 77 1.42 -26.00 42.87
N HIS A 78 0.99 -25.04 43.64
CA HIS A 78 1.67 -24.58 44.83
C HIS A 78 0.80 -24.94 46.03
N VAL A 79 1.32 -25.76 46.92
CA VAL A 79 0.56 -26.31 48.06
C VAL A 79 1.34 -26.04 49.34
N LEU A 80 0.65 -25.62 50.36
CA LEU A 80 1.20 -25.57 51.73
C LEU A 80 0.93 -26.92 52.39
N GLU A 81 1.96 -27.55 52.91
CA GLU A 81 1.81 -28.81 53.62
C GLU A 81 1.47 -28.58 55.13
N ARG A 82 1.94 -27.48 55.68
CA ARG A 82 1.78 -27.16 57.10
C ARG A 82 1.24 -25.73 57.29
N CYS A 83 0.45 -25.54 58.33
CA CYS A 83 -0.05 -24.25 58.73
C CYS A 83 1.09 -23.30 59.11
N PRO A 84 1.21 -22.11 58.53
CA PRO A 84 2.27 -21.15 58.87
C PRO A 84 2.20 -20.58 60.30
N GLU A 85 1.02 -20.70 60.94
CA GLU A 85 0.80 -20.17 62.28
C GLU A 85 1.05 -21.22 63.37
N CYS A 86 0.56 -22.45 63.21
CA CYS A 86 0.62 -23.49 64.22
C CYS A 86 1.41 -24.74 63.84
N ASN A 87 2.01 -24.78 62.66
CA ASN A 87 2.80 -25.88 62.12
C ASN A 87 2.07 -27.25 62.02
N TYR A 88 0.74 -27.28 62.19
CA TYR A 88 -0.05 -28.50 62.02
C TYR A 88 -0.19 -28.90 60.54
N ARG A 89 -0.25 -30.17 60.28
CA ARG A 89 -0.39 -30.67 58.89
C ARG A 89 -1.76 -30.33 58.32
N LEU A 90 -1.76 -29.62 57.19
CA LEU A 90 -2.98 -29.24 56.52
C LEU A 90 -3.65 -30.43 55.84
N GLN A 91 -4.97 -30.43 55.78
CA GLN A 91 -5.80 -31.46 55.13
C GLN A 91 -6.78 -30.83 54.16
N GLY A 92 -7.19 -31.59 53.16
CA GLY A 92 -8.06 -31.12 52.09
C GLY A 92 -7.31 -30.29 51.03
N GLN A 93 -7.88 -30.17 49.85
CA GLN A 93 -7.28 -29.42 48.73
C GLN A 93 -8.38 -28.81 47.86
N SER A 94 -8.29 -27.54 47.62
CA SER A 94 -9.12 -26.84 46.64
C SER A 94 -8.31 -25.72 45.96
N VAL A 95 -8.71 -25.37 44.77
CA VAL A 95 -8.06 -24.28 44.05
C VAL A 95 -8.65 -22.94 44.55
N ASP A 96 -7.86 -22.13 45.21
CA ASP A 96 -8.24 -20.81 45.67
C ASP A 96 -8.32 -19.82 44.48
N TYR A 97 -7.23 -19.63 43.77
CA TYR A 97 -7.22 -18.81 42.55
C TYR A 97 -6.25 -19.34 41.52
N ARG A 98 -6.42 -18.86 40.29
CA ARG A 98 -5.53 -19.16 39.17
C ARG A 98 -4.88 -17.89 38.64
N ARG A 99 -3.57 -17.97 38.41
CA ARG A 99 -2.81 -16.91 37.76
C ARG A 99 -2.03 -17.50 36.60
N GLN A 100 -2.18 -16.90 35.41
CA GLN A 100 -1.42 -17.31 34.24
C GLN A 100 -0.24 -16.35 34.03
N VAL A 101 0.92 -16.92 33.73
CA VAL A 101 2.10 -16.24 33.22
C VAL A 101 2.31 -16.72 31.79
N ILE A 102 2.34 -15.80 30.85
CA ILE A 102 2.59 -16.06 29.44
C ILE A 102 4.02 -15.61 29.16
N GLU A 103 4.87 -16.53 28.75
CA GLU A 103 6.28 -16.26 28.51
C GLU A 103 6.71 -16.82 27.14
N LEU A 104 7.66 -16.16 26.51
CA LEU A 104 8.30 -16.67 25.30
C LEU A 104 9.44 -17.63 25.69
N PRO A 105 9.50 -18.82 25.11
CA PRO A 105 10.68 -19.67 25.28
C PRO A 105 11.91 -18.98 24.67
N ALA A 106 13.09 -19.35 25.15
CA ALA A 106 14.33 -18.93 24.51
C ALA A 106 14.31 -19.31 23.01
N PRO A 107 14.83 -18.46 22.12
CA PRO A 107 14.93 -18.79 20.70
C PRO A 107 15.66 -20.13 20.53
N ALA A 108 15.13 -21.00 19.69
CA ALA A 108 15.79 -22.25 19.37
C ALA A 108 17.18 -21.97 18.75
N PRO A 109 18.20 -22.76 19.09
CA PRO A 109 19.51 -22.62 18.47
C PRO A 109 19.42 -22.90 16.96
N LEU A 110 20.38 -22.33 16.21
CA LEU A 110 20.49 -22.59 14.78
C LEU A 110 20.82 -24.06 14.56
N GLU A 111 20.13 -24.67 13.61
CA GLU A 111 20.50 -25.98 13.08
C GLU A 111 21.50 -25.75 11.94
N ILE A 112 22.70 -26.33 12.08
CA ILE A 112 23.77 -26.27 11.08
C ILE A 112 24.00 -27.68 10.57
N ILE A 113 23.61 -27.93 9.32
CA ILE A 113 23.76 -29.25 8.70
C ILE A 113 24.94 -29.20 7.73
N GLU A 114 25.90 -30.06 7.93
CA GLU A 114 27.03 -30.27 7.02
C GLU A 114 26.75 -31.49 6.12
N HIS A 115 26.65 -31.27 4.83
CA HIS A 115 26.46 -32.29 3.81
C HIS A 115 27.84 -32.77 3.29
N GLN A 116 28.28 -33.97 3.68
CA GLN A 116 29.51 -34.53 3.19
C GLN A 116 29.27 -35.39 1.95
N ILE A 117 29.73 -34.95 0.81
CA ILE A 117 29.61 -35.66 -0.47
C ILE A 117 30.84 -36.60 -0.62
N ILE A 118 30.62 -37.87 -0.38
CA ILE A 118 31.69 -38.87 -0.41
C ILE A 118 31.76 -39.49 -1.79
N LYS A 119 32.89 -39.32 -2.48
CA LYS A 119 33.18 -40.02 -3.72
C LYS A 119 33.71 -41.42 -3.46
N ARG A 120 33.30 -42.41 -4.28
CA ARG A 120 33.78 -43.78 -4.24
C ARG A 120 34.31 -44.19 -5.61
N PHE A 121 35.40 -45.02 -5.59
CA PHE A 121 35.97 -45.52 -6.83
C PHE A 121 35.20 -46.75 -7.31
N CYS A 122 34.81 -46.74 -8.59
CA CYS A 122 34.23 -47.92 -9.25
C CYS A 122 35.33 -48.71 -9.97
N PRO A 123 35.67 -49.94 -9.54
CA PRO A 123 36.73 -50.74 -10.16
C PRO A 123 36.35 -51.18 -11.58
N HIS A 124 35.08 -51.35 -11.89
CA HIS A 124 34.59 -51.73 -13.21
C HIS A 124 34.77 -50.59 -14.21
N CYS A 125 34.25 -49.39 -13.90
CA CYS A 125 34.35 -48.19 -14.76
C CYS A 125 35.72 -47.49 -14.65
N ARG A 126 36.56 -47.88 -13.66
CA ARG A 126 37.85 -47.26 -13.33
C ARG A 126 37.74 -45.75 -13.10
N ARG A 127 36.65 -45.30 -12.47
CA ARG A 127 36.37 -43.86 -12.23
C ARG A 127 35.83 -43.63 -10.84
N TRP A 128 36.16 -42.48 -10.26
CA TRP A 128 35.54 -41.97 -9.07
C TRP A 128 34.11 -41.49 -9.38
N ARG A 129 33.18 -41.80 -8.50
CA ARG A 129 31.80 -41.42 -8.60
C ARG A 129 31.38 -40.69 -7.32
N SER A 130 30.66 -39.56 -7.48
CA SER A 130 30.04 -38.80 -6.40
C SER A 130 28.53 -38.85 -6.56
N PRO A 131 27.76 -38.91 -5.48
CA PRO A 131 26.34 -38.73 -5.55
C PRO A 131 26.01 -37.26 -5.99
N GLN A 132 24.89 -37.08 -6.63
CA GLN A 132 24.31 -35.75 -6.82
C GLN A 132 23.62 -35.34 -5.52
N LEU A 133 23.88 -34.13 -5.05
CA LEU A 133 23.22 -33.55 -3.92
C LEU A 133 22.21 -32.52 -4.42
N ASP A 134 20.93 -32.75 -4.15
CA ASP A 134 19.85 -31.80 -4.41
C ASP A 134 19.41 -31.15 -3.08
N LEU A 135 19.57 -29.85 -2.97
CA LEU A 135 19.17 -29.02 -1.84
C LEU A 135 18.11 -27.98 -2.22
N SER A 136 17.46 -28.13 -3.35
CA SER A 136 16.51 -27.14 -3.91
C SER A 136 15.33 -26.83 -2.96
N GLU A 137 14.94 -27.76 -2.11
CA GLU A 137 13.90 -27.56 -1.09
C GLU A 137 14.44 -26.93 0.21
N GLN A 138 15.76 -26.94 0.42
CA GLN A 138 16.38 -26.51 1.67
C GLN A 138 17.00 -25.10 1.56
N VAL A 139 17.54 -24.73 0.40
CA VAL A 139 18.22 -23.46 0.18
C VAL A 139 17.77 -22.80 -1.13
N LEU A 140 17.89 -21.47 -1.20
CA LEU A 140 17.67 -20.73 -2.44
C LEU A 140 18.97 -20.71 -3.26
N GLY A 141 18.94 -21.32 -4.44
CA GLY A 141 20.13 -21.44 -5.30
C GLY A 141 21.23 -22.29 -4.67
N GLN A 142 22.47 -21.82 -4.68
CA GLN A 142 23.64 -22.54 -4.13
C GLN A 142 24.14 -21.93 -2.81
N GLY A 143 23.29 -21.20 -2.13
CA GLY A 143 23.64 -20.53 -0.87
C GLY A 143 23.69 -21.51 0.32
N ARG A 144 24.20 -21.00 1.45
CA ARG A 144 24.24 -21.73 2.73
C ARG A 144 23.08 -21.42 3.66
N ILE A 145 22.23 -20.47 3.29
CA ILE A 145 21.14 -20.00 4.14
C ILE A 145 19.85 -20.72 3.74
N GLY A 146 19.27 -21.42 4.70
CA GLY A 146 18.04 -22.19 4.51
C GLY A 146 16.82 -21.31 4.20
N VAL A 147 15.85 -21.92 3.52
CA VAL A 147 14.61 -21.22 3.08
C VAL A 147 13.82 -20.63 4.24
N ARG A 148 13.88 -21.20 5.45
CA ARG A 148 13.19 -20.66 6.63
C ARG A 148 13.78 -19.31 7.05
N ILE A 149 15.11 -19.16 7.05
CA ILE A 149 15.79 -17.90 7.36
C ILE A 149 15.52 -16.88 6.24
N ALA A 150 15.57 -17.31 4.99
CA ALA A 150 15.24 -16.45 3.85
C ALA A 150 13.78 -15.92 3.96
N SER A 151 12.81 -16.78 4.29
CA SER A 151 11.41 -16.40 4.52
C SER A 151 11.25 -15.44 5.69
N LEU A 152 11.99 -15.65 6.79
CA LEU A 152 12.02 -14.74 7.93
C LEU A 152 12.56 -13.36 7.51
N ILE A 153 13.65 -13.31 6.75
CA ILE A 153 14.21 -12.06 6.21
C ILE A 153 13.19 -11.33 5.33
N ALA A 154 12.46 -12.06 4.49
CA ALA A 154 11.40 -11.48 3.68
C ALA A 154 10.27 -10.91 4.54
N PHE A 155 9.80 -11.64 5.54
CA PHE A 155 8.78 -11.17 6.48
C PHE A 155 9.22 -9.91 7.22
N LEU A 156 10.42 -9.92 7.80
CA LEU A 156 10.98 -8.76 8.50
C LEU A 156 11.12 -7.54 7.57
N SER A 157 11.54 -7.78 6.33
CA SER A 157 11.76 -6.72 5.32
C SER A 157 10.46 -6.19 4.74
N GLN A 158 9.54 -7.06 4.28
CA GLN A 158 8.38 -6.66 3.51
C GLN A 158 7.17 -6.36 4.40
N THR A 159 6.91 -7.21 5.39
CA THR A 159 5.74 -7.06 6.27
C THR A 159 6.02 -6.07 7.40
N LEU A 160 7.15 -6.24 8.09
CA LEU A 160 7.54 -5.34 9.19
C LEU A 160 8.34 -4.12 8.75
N ARG A 161 8.71 -4.04 7.47
CA ARG A 161 9.43 -2.90 6.85
C ARG A 161 10.74 -2.54 7.57
N LEU A 162 11.44 -3.54 8.12
CA LEU A 162 12.70 -3.30 8.80
C LEU A 162 13.82 -3.01 7.80
N PRO A 163 14.64 -1.98 8.02
CA PRO A 163 15.86 -1.75 7.25
C PRO A 163 16.85 -2.91 7.42
N VAL A 164 17.69 -3.16 6.40
CA VAL A 164 18.65 -4.27 6.36
C VAL A 164 19.49 -4.36 7.64
N ARG A 165 20.01 -3.23 8.14
CA ARG A 165 20.82 -3.20 9.39
C ARG A 165 20.02 -3.62 10.63
N ARG A 166 18.71 -3.37 10.67
CA ARG A 166 17.85 -3.83 11.76
C ARG A 166 17.56 -5.31 11.67
N ILE A 167 17.46 -5.85 10.45
CA ILE A 167 17.37 -7.31 10.22
C ILE A 167 18.65 -8.00 10.68
N GLN A 168 19.84 -7.45 10.38
CA GLN A 168 21.11 -7.95 10.90
C GLN A 168 21.13 -8.00 12.43
N ALA A 169 20.76 -6.90 13.07
CA ALA A 169 20.72 -6.81 14.53
C ALA A 169 19.74 -7.83 15.14
N TYR A 170 18.57 -8.00 14.53
CA TYR A 170 17.58 -9.00 14.95
C TYR A 170 18.14 -10.42 14.89
N LEU A 171 18.71 -10.80 13.74
CA LEU A 171 19.28 -12.15 13.54
C LEU A 171 20.46 -12.43 14.49
N LEU A 172 21.32 -11.43 14.70
CA LEU A 172 22.44 -11.56 15.63
C LEU A 172 21.97 -11.67 17.09
N SER A 173 21.05 -10.80 17.51
CA SER A 173 20.64 -10.72 18.92
C SER A 173 19.80 -11.93 19.37
N LEU A 174 18.91 -12.44 18.51
CA LEU A 174 18.00 -13.52 18.88
C LEU A 174 18.50 -14.89 18.47
N HIS A 175 19.22 -15.00 17.37
CA HIS A 175 19.63 -16.28 16.81
C HIS A 175 21.15 -16.46 16.72
N GLN A 176 21.94 -15.47 17.17
CA GLN A 176 23.40 -15.47 17.05
C GLN A 176 23.89 -15.70 15.61
N LEU A 177 23.06 -15.35 14.62
CA LEU A 177 23.36 -15.46 13.20
C LEU A 177 23.94 -14.17 12.67
N HIS A 178 25.20 -14.22 12.26
CA HIS A 178 25.87 -13.09 11.63
C HIS A 178 25.74 -13.20 10.10
N LEU A 179 24.99 -12.26 9.49
CA LEU A 179 24.91 -12.07 8.03
C LEU A 179 25.36 -10.66 7.70
N SER A 180 26.10 -10.52 6.60
CA SER A 180 26.41 -9.19 6.07
C SER A 180 25.19 -8.55 5.45
N SER A 181 25.19 -7.22 5.31
CA SER A 181 24.12 -6.51 4.59
C SER A 181 24.01 -6.96 3.12
N GLY A 182 25.14 -7.28 2.50
CA GLY A 182 25.17 -7.82 1.13
C GLY A 182 24.48 -9.18 1.03
N GLU A 183 24.75 -10.12 1.97
CA GLU A 183 24.08 -11.42 2.00
C GLU A 183 22.55 -11.29 2.15
N ILE A 184 22.09 -10.38 3.01
CA ILE A 184 20.63 -10.16 3.19
C ILE A 184 20.02 -9.61 1.90
N VAL A 185 20.68 -8.67 1.24
CA VAL A 185 20.21 -8.12 -0.04
C VAL A 185 20.20 -9.18 -1.13
N GLU A 186 21.26 -9.98 -1.24
CA GLU A 186 21.34 -11.06 -2.23
C GLU A 186 20.27 -12.14 -1.99
N LEU A 187 20.03 -12.54 -0.74
CA LEU A 187 18.92 -13.44 -0.40
C LEU A 187 17.56 -12.89 -0.87
N ARG A 188 17.31 -11.60 -0.71
CA ARG A 188 16.09 -10.96 -1.22
C ARG A 188 16.01 -11.02 -2.75
N HIS A 189 17.12 -10.83 -3.44
CA HIS A 189 17.17 -10.97 -4.91
C HIS A 189 16.95 -12.42 -5.35
N GLN A 190 17.50 -13.39 -4.63
CA GLN A 190 17.28 -14.82 -4.90
C GLN A 190 15.80 -15.17 -4.70
N MET A 191 15.19 -14.74 -3.61
CA MET A 191 13.75 -14.94 -3.37
C MET A 191 12.90 -14.34 -4.48
N ARG A 192 13.22 -13.10 -4.92
CA ARG A 192 12.51 -12.47 -6.05
C ARG A 192 12.59 -13.34 -7.30
N ARG A 193 13.77 -13.88 -7.63
CA ARG A 193 13.94 -14.78 -8.80
C ARG A 193 13.12 -16.06 -8.66
N THR A 194 13.16 -16.68 -7.48
CA THR A 194 12.42 -17.91 -7.20
C THR A 194 10.90 -17.70 -7.24
N LEU A 195 10.41 -16.55 -6.79
CA LEU A 195 8.98 -16.23 -6.76
C LEU A 195 8.45 -15.65 -8.08
N GLN A 196 9.30 -15.44 -9.09
CA GLN A 196 8.88 -14.87 -10.38
C GLN A 196 7.75 -15.68 -11.06
N PRO A 197 7.75 -17.01 -11.10
CA PRO A 197 6.64 -17.79 -11.65
C PRO A 197 5.32 -17.59 -10.89
N SER A 198 5.39 -17.48 -9.55
CA SER A 198 4.22 -17.21 -8.71
C SER A 198 3.65 -15.81 -8.98
N LEU A 199 4.53 -14.81 -9.16
CA LEU A 199 4.12 -13.45 -9.51
C LEU A 199 3.40 -13.42 -10.86
N GLU A 200 3.91 -14.14 -11.86
CA GLU A 200 3.28 -14.23 -13.18
C GLU A 200 1.92 -14.96 -13.10
N SER A 201 1.82 -16.00 -12.27
CA SER A 201 0.53 -16.67 -12.00
C SER A 201 -0.49 -15.71 -11.38
N LEU A 202 -0.10 -14.89 -10.38
CA LEU A 202 -0.98 -13.86 -9.80
C LEU A 202 -1.41 -12.83 -10.84
N LYS A 203 -0.52 -12.42 -11.74
CA LYS A 203 -0.84 -11.51 -12.84
C LYS A 203 -1.87 -12.12 -13.79
N GLN A 204 -1.73 -13.40 -14.14
CA GLN A 204 -2.71 -14.10 -14.96
C GLN A 204 -4.06 -14.24 -14.26
N GLN A 205 -4.08 -14.55 -12.97
CA GLN A 205 -5.32 -14.59 -12.17
C GLN A 205 -6.02 -13.21 -12.14
N ALA A 206 -5.25 -12.12 -11.97
CA ALA A 206 -5.79 -10.77 -12.04
C ALA A 206 -6.41 -10.47 -13.41
N ARG A 207 -5.75 -10.86 -14.51
CA ARG A 207 -6.25 -10.70 -15.88
C ARG A 207 -7.47 -11.56 -16.20
N ALA A 208 -7.60 -12.73 -15.58
CA ALA A 208 -8.75 -13.62 -15.76
C ALA A 208 -9.97 -13.18 -14.94
N SER A 209 -9.82 -12.22 -14.04
CA SER A 209 -10.91 -11.76 -13.18
C SER A 209 -11.96 -10.99 -13.98
N PRO A 210 -13.26 -11.17 -13.67
CA PRO A 210 -14.33 -10.39 -14.30
C PRO A 210 -14.30 -8.90 -13.89
N ILE A 211 -13.66 -8.56 -12.77
CA ILE A 211 -13.53 -7.19 -12.27
C ILE A 211 -12.08 -6.99 -11.78
N LEU A 212 -11.46 -5.91 -12.22
CA LEU A 212 -10.12 -5.52 -11.79
C LEU A 212 -10.08 -4.04 -11.42
N HIS A 213 -9.72 -3.76 -10.18
CA HIS A 213 -9.46 -2.41 -9.71
C HIS A 213 -8.01 -2.05 -10.02
N GLY A 214 -7.78 -0.87 -10.56
CA GLY A 214 -6.46 -0.32 -10.85
C GLY A 214 -6.30 1.07 -10.24
N ASP A 215 -5.14 1.31 -9.62
CA ASP A 215 -4.73 2.59 -9.06
C ASP A 215 -3.21 2.70 -9.10
N GLU A 216 -2.64 3.90 -9.08
CA GLU A 216 -1.21 4.10 -8.99
C GLU A 216 -0.84 5.19 -7.99
N THR A 217 0.31 5.04 -7.37
CA THR A 217 0.85 6.03 -6.44
C THR A 217 2.29 6.38 -6.78
N CYS A 218 2.67 7.63 -6.54
CA CYS A 218 4.05 8.07 -6.71
C CYS A 218 4.98 7.29 -5.78
N TRP A 219 6.10 6.86 -6.34
CA TRP A 219 7.18 6.22 -5.59
C TRP A 219 8.50 6.86 -5.97
N ARG A 220 9.23 7.35 -4.97
CA ARG A 220 10.52 7.99 -5.21
C ARG A 220 11.65 7.02 -4.90
N GLU A 221 12.51 6.79 -5.89
CA GLU A 221 13.67 5.92 -5.77
C GLU A 221 14.92 6.66 -6.24
N ASN A 222 15.96 6.73 -5.41
CA ASN A 222 17.23 7.37 -5.72
C ASN A 222 17.11 8.81 -6.30
N GLY A 223 16.13 9.58 -5.75
CA GLY A 223 15.89 10.95 -6.24
C GLY A 223 15.02 11.05 -7.49
N THR A 224 14.76 9.94 -8.17
CA THR A 224 13.91 9.86 -9.37
C THR A 224 12.47 9.48 -8.99
N SER A 225 11.50 10.12 -9.63
CA SER A 225 10.08 9.79 -9.44
C SER A 225 9.70 8.59 -10.31
N GLY A 226 9.11 7.60 -9.71
CA GLY A 226 8.48 6.46 -10.35
C GLY A 226 7.10 6.22 -9.77
N TYR A 227 6.48 5.09 -10.08
CA TYR A 227 5.11 4.77 -9.69
C TYR A 227 4.98 3.30 -9.30
N ILE A 228 4.20 3.07 -8.26
CA ILE A 228 3.69 1.73 -7.94
C ILE A 228 2.28 1.63 -8.48
N TRP A 229 2.10 0.72 -9.40
CA TRP A 229 0.81 0.35 -9.97
C TRP A 229 0.23 -0.78 -9.16
N ALA A 230 -0.99 -0.61 -8.66
CA ALA A 230 -1.69 -1.57 -7.83
C ALA A 230 -2.94 -2.07 -8.55
N PHE A 231 -3.06 -3.38 -8.69
CA PHE A 231 -4.24 -4.02 -9.25
C PHE A 231 -4.83 -5.01 -8.27
N SER A 232 -6.14 -5.00 -8.08
CA SER A 232 -6.81 -5.87 -7.12
C SER A 232 -8.12 -6.41 -7.68
N THR A 233 -8.36 -7.71 -7.48
CA THR A 233 -9.68 -8.30 -7.70
C THR A 233 -10.57 -8.08 -6.48
N PRO A 234 -11.91 -8.09 -6.60
CA PRO A 234 -12.82 -8.01 -5.47
C PRO A 234 -12.90 -9.33 -4.68
N GLY A 235 -13.47 -9.28 -3.48
CA GLY A 235 -13.76 -10.45 -2.65
C GLY A 235 -12.75 -10.72 -1.54
N GLU A 236 -13.01 -11.75 -0.74
CA GLU A 236 -12.17 -12.14 0.40
C GLU A 236 -10.83 -12.73 -0.09
N ASP A 237 -10.86 -13.55 -1.14
CA ASP A 237 -9.69 -14.15 -1.78
C ASP A 237 -9.09 -13.23 -2.87
N ALA A 238 -9.13 -11.92 -2.65
CA ALA A 238 -8.68 -10.94 -3.62
C ALA A 238 -7.19 -11.09 -3.94
N VAL A 239 -6.91 -11.25 -5.22
CA VAL A 239 -5.55 -11.14 -5.77
C VAL A 239 -5.14 -9.67 -5.73
N ARG A 240 -3.98 -9.39 -5.15
CA ARG A 240 -3.37 -8.05 -5.13
C ARG A 240 -2.04 -8.12 -5.85
N TYR A 241 -1.95 -7.44 -6.97
CA TYR A 241 -0.77 -7.38 -7.81
C TYR A 241 -0.19 -5.98 -7.82
N TYR A 242 1.11 -5.87 -7.62
CA TYR A 242 1.83 -4.60 -7.62
C TYR A 242 2.97 -4.65 -8.61
N GLU A 243 3.15 -3.58 -9.37
CA GLU A 243 4.27 -3.43 -10.30
C GLU A 243 4.85 -2.02 -10.18
N TYR A 244 6.19 -1.93 -10.07
CA TYR A 244 6.89 -0.66 -10.14
C TYR A 244 7.23 -0.35 -11.59
N ASP A 245 7.01 0.91 -11.98
CA ASP A 245 7.48 1.43 -13.26
C ASP A 245 7.95 2.88 -13.10
N GLY A 246 9.01 3.27 -13.82
CA GLY A 246 9.48 4.66 -13.87
C GLY A 246 8.51 5.59 -14.60
N SER A 247 7.53 5.06 -15.31
CA SER A 247 6.58 5.78 -16.13
C SER A 247 5.15 5.70 -15.59
N ARG A 248 4.39 6.78 -15.78
CA ARG A 248 2.94 6.84 -15.55
C ARG A 248 2.14 6.77 -16.86
N SER A 249 2.73 6.23 -17.92
CA SER A 249 2.13 6.21 -19.25
C SER A 249 1.08 5.11 -19.41
N GLN A 250 0.22 5.29 -20.42
CA GLN A 250 -0.76 4.29 -20.85
C GLN A 250 -0.15 2.96 -21.27
N GLN A 251 1.13 2.94 -21.71
CA GLN A 251 1.85 1.72 -22.07
C GLN A 251 2.00 0.76 -20.89
N VAL A 252 2.15 1.29 -19.67
CA VAL A 252 2.23 0.48 -18.46
C VAL A 252 0.90 -0.23 -18.21
N VAL A 253 -0.22 0.48 -18.30
CA VAL A 253 -1.56 -0.10 -18.17
C VAL A 253 -1.77 -1.18 -19.22
N HIS A 254 -1.45 -0.89 -20.47
CA HIS A 254 -1.57 -1.87 -21.58
C HIS A 254 -0.74 -3.12 -21.33
N ARG A 255 0.51 -2.97 -20.87
CA ARG A 255 1.39 -4.09 -20.53
C ARG A 255 0.86 -4.92 -19.37
N ILE A 256 0.33 -4.28 -18.32
CA ILE A 256 -0.19 -4.96 -17.13
C ILE A 256 -1.49 -5.70 -17.46
N LEU A 257 -2.45 -5.05 -18.11
CA LEU A 257 -3.71 -5.68 -18.51
C LEU A 257 -3.50 -6.78 -19.56
N GLY A 258 -2.57 -6.55 -20.49
CA GLY A 258 -2.38 -7.42 -21.66
C GLY A 258 -3.56 -7.34 -22.63
N GLY A 259 -3.40 -7.88 -23.82
CA GLY A 259 -4.44 -7.87 -24.85
C GLY A 259 -5.62 -8.81 -24.59
N GLN A 260 -5.55 -9.65 -23.55
CA GLN A 260 -6.56 -10.68 -23.25
C GLN A 260 -7.53 -10.29 -22.11
N PHE A 261 -7.27 -9.18 -21.40
CA PHE A 261 -8.18 -8.74 -20.34
C PHE A 261 -9.51 -8.29 -20.96
N ALA A 262 -10.59 -8.96 -20.60
CA ALA A 262 -11.94 -8.70 -21.09
C ALA A 262 -12.93 -8.33 -19.97
N GLY A 263 -12.46 -8.19 -18.74
CA GLY A 263 -13.26 -7.86 -17.56
C GLY A 263 -13.65 -6.37 -17.48
N HIS A 264 -14.26 -6.00 -16.37
CA HIS A 264 -14.55 -4.61 -16.04
C HIS A 264 -13.33 -4.00 -15.33
N LEU A 265 -12.72 -2.97 -15.91
CA LEU A 265 -11.68 -2.19 -15.23
C LEU A 265 -12.35 -1.12 -14.38
N VAL A 266 -11.99 -1.05 -13.11
CA VAL A 266 -12.40 0.02 -12.18
C VAL A 266 -11.15 0.84 -11.85
N SER A 267 -11.10 2.12 -12.26
CA SER A 267 -9.96 3.00 -11.95
C SER A 267 -10.43 4.41 -11.57
N ASP A 268 -9.51 5.25 -11.18
CA ASP A 268 -9.75 6.70 -11.11
C ASP A 268 -9.93 7.31 -12.51
N PHE A 269 -9.92 8.64 -12.59
CA PHE A 269 -10.10 9.39 -13.86
C PHE A 269 -8.77 9.66 -14.57
N TYR A 270 -7.68 9.02 -14.17
CA TYR A 270 -6.40 9.25 -14.83
C TYR A 270 -6.40 8.76 -16.29
N GLY A 271 -5.87 9.58 -17.17
CA GLY A 271 -5.94 9.37 -18.63
C GLY A 271 -5.28 8.11 -19.15
N SER A 272 -4.28 7.56 -18.43
CA SER A 272 -3.58 6.34 -18.85
C SER A 272 -4.49 5.10 -18.90
N TYR A 273 -5.57 5.08 -18.12
CA TYR A 273 -6.54 3.98 -18.16
C TYR A 273 -7.46 4.01 -19.38
N ASN A 274 -7.49 5.15 -20.14
CA ASN A 274 -8.30 5.26 -21.35
C ASN A 274 -7.83 4.38 -22.50
N VAL A 275 -6.63 3.80 -22.40
CA VAL A 275 -6.13 2.82 -23.38
C VAL A 275 -6.94 1.52 -23.38
N TYR A 276 -7.63 1.23 -22.29
CA TYR A 276 -8.50 0.07 -22.19
C TYR A 276 -9.83 0.35 -22.87
N ALA A 277 -10.07 -0.32 -23.99
CA ALA A 277 -11.27 -0.15 -24.83
C ALA A 277 -12.46 -0.99 -24.33
N GLY A 278 -12.29 -1.86 -23.32
CA GLY A 278 -13.35 -2.70 -22.77
C GLY A 278 -14.24 -1.95 -21.75
N LYS A 279 -14.99 -2.71 -20.97
CA LYS A 279 -15.89 -2.16 -19.95
C LYS A 279 -15.11 -1.48 -18.83
N HIS A 280 -15.25 -0.17 -18.73
CA HIS A 280 -14.47 0.67 -17.81
C HIS A 280 -15.37 1.47 -16.90
N GLN A 281 -15.31 1.21 -15.60
CA GLN A 281 -16.00 1.98 -14.58
C GLN A 281 -15.04 2.96 -13.91
N ARG A 282 -15.43 4.23 -13.84
CA ARG A 282 -14.72 5.24 -13.05
C ARG A 282 -15.08 5.15 -11.58
N CYS A 283 -14.06 5.22 -10.72
CA CYS A 283 -14.23 5.04 -9.28
C CYS A 283 -15.08 6.16 -8.67
N TRP A 284 -16.25 5.81 -8.14
CA TRP A 284 -17.16 6.76 -7.49
C TRP A 284 -16.53 7.43 -6.25
N VAL A 285 -15.64 6.75 -5.53
CA VAL A 285 -14.97 7.35 -4.37
C VAL A 285 -14.12 8.56 -4.77
N HIS A 286 -13.41 8.47 -5.89
CA HIS A 286 -12.65 9.60 -6.44
C HIS A 286 -13.58 10.73 -6.91
N LEU A 287 -14.66 10.39 -7.60
CA LEU A 287 -15.66 11.39 -8.02
C LEU A 287 -16.28 12.10 -6.81
N LEU A 288 -16.71 11.37 -5.79
CA LEU A 288 -17.31 11.95 -4.60
C LEU A 288 -16.35 12.84 -3.82
N ARG A 289 -15.06 12.51 -3.82
CA ARG A 289 -14.00 13.35 -3.24
C ARG A 289 -13.83 14.64 -4.04
N ASP A 290 -13.81 14.55 -5.37
CA ASP A 290 -13.71 15.70 -6.25
C ASP A 290 -14.93 16.63 -6.08
N LEU A 291 -16.15 16.07 -5.97
CA LEU A 291 -17.37 16.82 -5.69
C LEU A 291 -17.36 17.51 -4.31
N HIS A 292 -16.82 16.85 -3.31
CA HIS A 292 -16.63 17.43 -1.98
C HIS A 292 -15.67 18.62 -2.04
N ASN A 293 -14.51 18.43 -2.64
CA ASN A 293 -13.51 19.50 -2.81
C ASN A 293 -14.07 20.68 -3.61
N LEU A 294 -14.86 20.39 -4.66
CA LEU A 294 -15.51 21.43 -5.46
C LEU A 294 -16.46 22.29 -4.62
N LYS A 295 -17.27 21.68 -3.76
CA LYS A 295 -18.16 22.42 -2.85
C LYS A 295 -17.40 23.25 -1.82
N GLU A 296 -16.33 22.72 -1.25
CA GLU A 296 -15.48 23.43 -0.30
C GLU A 296 -14.76 24.65 -0.94
N GLN A 297 -14.38 24.52 -2.21
CA GLN A 297 -13.72 25.61 -2.95
C GLN A 297 -14.70 26.70 -3.40
N HIS A 298 -15.97 26.37 -3.63
CA HIS A 298 -16.98 27.26 -4.15
C HIS A 298 -18.30 27.24 -3.35
N PRO A 299 -18.26 27.50 -2.03
CA PRO A 299 -19.43 27.33 -1.15
C PRO A 299 -20.55 28.33 -1.45
N GLN A 300 -20.25 29.47 -2.11
CA GLN A 300 -21.20 30.53 -2.47
C GLN A 300 -21.85 30.30 -3.84
N ASP A 301 -21.36 29.36 -4.64
CA ASP A 301 -21.96 28.98 -5.92
C ASP A 301 -23.03 27.92 -5.70
N THR A 302 -24.25 28.38 -5.42
CA THR A 302 -25.41 27.51 -5.12
C THR A 302 -25.65 26.49 -6.24
N THR A 303 -25.50 26.91 -7.51
CA THR A 303 -25.71 26.02 -8.67
C THR A 303 -24.71 24.88 -8.70
N THR A 304 -23.43 25.17 -8.44
CA THR A 304 -22.38 24.12 -8.34
C THR A 304 -22.63 23.19 -7.14
N VAL A 305 -23.06 23.77 -6.01
CA VAL A 305 -23.35 22.98 -4.81
C VAL A 305 -24.54 22.04 -5.04
N GLU A 306 -25.66 22.55 -5.59
CA GLU A 306 -26.86 21.79 -5.91
C GLU A 306 -26.57 20.66 -6.92
N TRP A 307 -25.84 20.98 -7.97
CA TRP A 307 -25.41 19.98 -8.95
C TRP A 307 -24.57 18.87 -8.33
N ALA A 308 -23.57 19.21 -7.51
CA ALA A 308 -22.73 18.22 -6.83
C ALA A 308 -23.54 17.35 -5.86
N GLN A 309 -24.56 17.93 -5.21
CA GLN A 309 -25.52 17.19 -4.37
C GLN A 309 -26.37 16.24 -5.20
N ALA A 310 -26.87 16.67 -6.36
CA ALA A 310 -27.65 15.84 -7.26
C ALA A 310 -26.86 14.62 -7.77
N VAL A 311 -25.60 14.82 -8.15
CA VAL A 311 -24.69 13.72 -8.55
C VAL A 311 -24.45 12.78 -7.38
N ARG A 312 -24.28 13.31 -6.17
CA ARG A 312 -24.13 12.49 -4.95
C ARG A 312 -25.39 11.66 -4.68
N ALA A 313 -26.56 12.25 -4.85
CA ALA A 313 -27.85 11.59 -4.63
C ALA A 313 -28.03 10.37 -5.54
N LEU A 314 -27.56 10.42 -6.80
CA LEU A 314 -27.58 9.24 -7.69
C LEU A 314 -26.77 8.07 -7.10
N TYR A 315 -25.61 8.35 -6.54
CA TYR A 315 -24.78 7.32 -5.92
C TYR A 315 -25.48 6.71 -4.67
N ASP A 316 -26.00 7.58 -3.81
CA ASP A 316 -26.66 7.16 -2.59
C ASP A 316 -27.92 6.33 -2.89
N GLU A 317 -28.70 6.70 -3.92
CA GLU A 317 -29.85 5.92 -4.42
C GLU A 317 -29.42 4.53 -4.93
N ALA A 318 -28.38 4.48 -5.75
CA ALA A 318 -27.83 3.22 -6.24
C ALA A 318 -27.37 2.30 -5.08
N GLN A 319 -26.73 2.87 -4.06
CA GLN A 319 -26.32 2.13 -2.86
C GLN A 319 -27.49 1.63 -2.03
N VAL A 320 -28.52 2.43 -1.85
CA VAL A 320 -29.75 2.03 -1.14
C VAL A 320 -30.44 0.90 -1.91
N TRP A 321 -30.57 1.02 -3.22
CA TRP A 321 -31.16 0.00 -4.06
C TRP A 321 -30.42 -1.33 -3.99
N LEU A 322 -29.07 -1.30 -4.10
CA LEU A 322 -28.23 -2.51 -4.00
C LEU A 322 -28.33 -3.20 -2.65
N ARG A 323 -28.45 -2.44 -1.55
CA ARG A 323 -28.60 -3.01 -0.20
C ARG A 323 -29.97 -3.60 0.06
N ALA A 324 -30.99 -3.02 -0.56
CA ALA A 324 -32.37 -3.52 -0.42
C ALA A 324 -32.61 -4.82 -1.20
N GLN A 325 -31.79 -5.11 -2.20
CA GLN A 325 -31.93 -6.29 -3.07
C GLN A 325 -30.87 -7.34 -2.70
N MET A 326 -31.30 -8.45 -2.13
CA MET A 326 -30.43 -9.61 -1.90
C MET A 326 -30.20 -10.38 -3.21
N GLN A 327 -29.31 -9.93 -4.08
CA GLN A 327 -28.97 -10.50 -5.39
C GLN A 327 -30.07 -10.31 -6.46
N PRO A 328 -30.27 -9.08 -6.95
CA PRO A 328 -31.25 -8.81 -8.01
C PRO A 328 -30.89 -9.55 -9.31
N ALA A 329 -31.88 -9.97 -10.06
CA ALA A 329 -31.69 -10.56 -11.38
C ALA A 329 -30.95 -9.59 -12.32
N GLN A 330 -30.21 -10.11 -13.27
CA GLN A 330 -29.41 -9.27 -14.19
C GLN A 330 -30.28 -8.27 -14.97
N ALA A 331 -31.45 -8.68 -15.46
CA ALA A 331 -32.37 -7.79 -16.16
C ALA A 331 -32.80 -6.60 -15.29
N THR A 332 -33.10 -6.83 -14.00
CA THR A 332 -33.48 -5.77 -13.06
C THR A 332 -32.30 -4.82 -12.77
N ARG A 333 -31.07 -5.34 -12.75
CA ARG A 333 -29.87 -4.52 -12.63
C ARG A 333 -29.65 -3.65 -13.85
N GLU A 334 -29.86 -4.21 -15.04
CA GLU A 334 -29.71 -3.47 -16.30
C GLU A 334 -30.75 -2.36 -16.45
N GLU A 335 -31.99 -2.60 -16.08
CA GLU A 335 -33.05 -1.58 -16.08
C GLU A 335 -32.72 -0.43 -15.13
N GLN A 336 -32.34 -0.72 -13.89
CA GLN A 336 -31.93 0.28 -12.93
C GLN A 336 -30.70 1.05 -13.38
N TYR A 337 -29.73 0.35 -14.00
CA TYR A 337 -28.52 0.95 -14.56
C TYR A 337 -28.87 1.95 -15.67
N VAL A 338 -29.72 1.58 -16.62
CA VAL A 338 -30.14 2.47 -17.72
C VAL A 338 -30.80 3.72 -17.18
N GLY A 339 -31.66 3.61 -16.17
CA GLY A 339 -32.30 4.77 -15.53
C GLY A 339 -31.28 5.70 -14.85
N LEU A 340 -30.33 5.16 -14.10
CA LEU A 340 -29.27 5.93 -13.43
C LEU A 340 -28.34 6.61 -14.45
N VAL A 341 -27.96 5.93 -15.52
CA VAL A 341 -27.14 6.47 -16.60
C VAL A 341 -27.83 7.61 -17.31
N ALA A 342 -29.10 7.46 -17.66
CA ALA A 342 -29.88 8.53 -18.31
C ALA A 342 -29.93 9.81 -17.44
N ARG A 343 -30.15 9.66 -16.13
CA ARG A 343 -30.14 10.77 -15.18
C ARG A 343 -28.77 11.39 -15.00
N ALA A 344 -27.71 10.60 -14.95
CA ALA A 344 -26.33 11.11 -14.90
C ALA A 344 -25.97 11.87 -16.16
N HIS A 345 -26.39 11.41 -17.34
CA HIS A 345 -26.26 12.15 -18.59
C HIS A 345 -27.02 13.46 -18.60
N ALA A 346 -28.26 13.46 -18.12
CA ALA A 346 -29.07 14.68 -18.00
C ALA A 346 -28.38 15.72 -17.10
N LEU A 347 -27.86 15.31 -15.94
CA LEU A 347 -27.08 16.19 -15.07
C LEU A 347 -25.79 16.70 -15.77
N GLY A 348 -25.14 15.84 -16.55
CA GLY A 348 -23.97 16.24 -17.35
C GLY A 348 -24.28 17.27 -18.43
N VAL A 349 -25.44 17.19 -19.09
CA VAL A 349 -25.89 18.12 -20.14
C VAL A 349 -26.40 19.45 -19.58
N GLN A 350 -27.14 19.43 -18.47
CA GLN A 350 -27.65 20.65 -17.81
C GLN A 350 -26.55 21.66 -17.50
N GLN A 351 -25.37 21.16 -17.16
CA GLN A 351 -24.23 21.99 -16.87
C GLN A 351 -23.49 22.52 -18.10
N ALA A 352 -23.78 22.07 -19.32
CA ALA A 352 -23.06 22.45 -20.52
C ALA A 352 -23.26 23.95 -20.89
N GLY A 353 -24.41 24.55 -20.55
CA GLY A 353 -24.72 25.95 -20.84
C GLY A 353 -24.16 26.97 -19.87
N TYR A 354 -23.80 26.59 -18.68
CA TYR A 354 -23.47 27.47 -17.56
C TYR A 354 -21.99 27.90 -17.47
N PHE A 355 -21.13 27.37 -18.28
CA PHE A 355 -19.68 27.37 -18.09
C PHE A 355 -18.91 28.58 -18.64
N ARG A 356 -19.05 29.77 -18.06
CA ARG A 356 -18.18 30.91 -18.39
C ARG A 356 -17.19 31.35 -17.30
N SER A 357 -17.13 30.73 -16.14
CA SER A 357 -16.23 31.07 -15.03
C SER A 357 -15.15 29.98 -14.71
N ARG A 358 -14.17 30.30 -13.87
CA ARG A 358 -13.11 29.33 -13.43
C ARG A 358 -13.66 28.10 -12.69
N ALA A 359 -14.73 28.29 -11.90
CA ALA A 359 -15.47 27.18 -11.27
C ALA A 359 -16.02 26.21 -12.31
N ALA A 360 -16.49 26.76 -13.43
CA ALA A 360 -16.92 26.03 -14.59
C ALA A 360 -15.82 25.18 -15.26
N ALA A 361 -14.57 25.58 -15.22
CA ALA A 361 -13.48 24.76 -15.78
C ALA A 361 -13.21 23.50 -14.94
N ALA A 362 -13.25 23.61 -13.60
CA ALA A 362 -13.13 22.49 -12.69
C ALA A 362 -14.32 21.52 -12.84
N ALA A 363 -15.55 22.05 -12.87
CA ALA A 363 -16.75 21.25 -13.08
C ALA A 363 -16.79 20.60 -14.49
N ARG A 364 -16.26 21.25 -15.55
CA ARG A 364 -16.08 20.60 -16.87
C ARG A 364 -15.19 19.39 -16.80
N SER A 365 -14.09 19.46 -16.07
CA SER A 365 -13.21 18.32 -15.85
C SER A 365 -13.96 17.15 -15.19
N ILE A 366 -14.76 17.43 -14.16
CA ILE A 366 -15.58 16.42 -13.47
C ILE A 366 -16.69 15.89 -14.40
N ARG A 367 -17.35 16.76 -15.17
CA ARG A 367 -18.36 16.36 -16.16
C ARG A 367 -17.79 15.40 -17.21
N THR A 368 -16.67 15.76 -17.82
CA THR A 368 -15.99 14.88 -18.79
C THR A 368 -15.64 13.55 -18.16
N ARG A 369 -15.23 13.55 -16.89
CA ARG A 369 -14.94 12.34 -16.12
C ARG A 369 -16.19 11.49 -15.87
N ILE A 370 -17.32 12.12 -15.51
CA ILE A 370 -18.59 11.38 -15.33
C ILE A 370 -19.01 10.73 -16.66
N LEU A 371 -19.02 11.49 -17.75
CA LEU A 371 -19.45 11.00 -19.07
C LEU A 371 -18.49 9.92 -19.62
N ALA A 372 -17.19 10.02 -19.36
CA ALA A 372 -16.23 8.99 -19.75
C ALA A 372 -16.28 7.72 -18.88
N GLY A 373 -16.85 7.80 -17.68
CA GLY A 373 -16.90 6.69 -16.72
C GLY A 373 -18.21 5.92 -16.67
N ILE A 374 -19.19 6.32 -17.45
CA ILE A 374 -20.47 5.63 -17.56
C ILE A 374 -20.53 5.00 -18.95
N PRO A 375 -20.36 3.66 -19.07
CA PRO A 375 -20.46 2.98 -20.36
C PRO A 375 -21.86 3.04 -20.93
#